data_c4a8f35dba24901f5478641bf4d9f7a1
#
_entry.id   c4a8f35dba24901f5478641bf4d9f7a1
#
_cell.length_a   1.000
_cell.length_b   1.000
_cell.length_c   1.000
_cell.angle_alpha   90.00
_cell.angle_beta   90.00
_cell.angle_gamma   90.00
#
_symmetry.space_group_name_H-M   'P 1'
#
loop_
_entity.id
_entity.type
_entity.pdbx_description
1 polymer ?
#
loop_
_entity_poly.entity_id
_entity_poly.type
_entity_poly.pdbx_seq_one_letter_code
_entity_poly.pdbx_strand_id
1 'polypeptide(L)'
;MASQTAISLKGLTKRFEDVVAVDHVDLEIPQGEIFGLLGPNGAGKTTIIRMLGGLILPSEGTASVLGLDVVADTKAVKSRIGVVPQKNVLDRDINVRRNLIYHAKLHEMPRASIKPKVDEVLAFTELKDKRDADVDDLSGGMKRRLVVAMAMMHDPEVLFLDEPTTGLDPQSRRMVWERIRSLRGRGITIILTTHYMDEADMLCDRVGIIDQGRIIALGTAAELKSRLGREAIVVALIKDGRRDEVLADVRARPFALEAHGEGDRVSVRTRDKKAVAELLLTRYSGAVETIEFHEPTLEDVFISLTGRELRE
;
A
#
# COMPACT_ATOMS: atom_id res chain seq x y z
N MET A 1 18.89 -3.74 19.99
CA MET A 1 17.75 -3.49 20.89
C MET A 1 16.53 -4.12 20.23
N ALA A 2 15.72 -4.90 20.94
CA ALA A 2 14.48 -5.44 20.36
C ALA A 2 13.57 -4.26 19.98
N SER A 3 13.11 -4.21 18.73
CA SER A 3 12.18 -3.19 18.27
C SER A 3 10.88 -3.32 19.07
N GLN A 4 10.40 -2.22 19.64
CA GLN A 4 9.17 -2.21 20.40
C GLN A 4 7.97 -2.39 19.45
N THR A 5 7.01 -3.25 19.79
CA THR A 5 5.84 -3.51 18.94
C THR A 5 4.88 -2.33 18.99
N ALA A 6 4.50 -1.80 17.81
CA ALA A 6 3.49 -0.76 17.68
C ALA A 6 2.08 -1.34 17.59
N ILE A 7 1.91 -2.41 16.80
CA ILE A 7 0.62 -3.08 16.62
C ILE A 7 0.78 -4.56 16.91
N SER A 8 -0.15 -5.13 17.69
CA SER A 8 -0.24 -6.59 17.90
C SER A 8 -1.69 -7.03 17.74
N LEU A 9 -1.91 -7.98 16.84
CA LEU A 9 -3.19 -8.65 16.61
C LEU A 9 -3.02 -10.12 16.98
N LYS A 10 -3.98 -10.68 17.74
CA LYS A 10 -3.96 -12.11 18.14
C LYS A 10 -5.34 -12.70 17.90
N GLY A 11 -5.45 -13.57 16.90
CA GLY A 11 -6.68 -14.23 16.49
C GLY A 11 -7.79 -13.22 16.15
N LEU A 12 -7.44 -12.01 15.66
CA LEU A 12 -8.39 -10.93 15.44
C LEU A 12 -9.45 -11.34 14.44
N THR A 13 -10.72 -11.30 14.87
CA THR A 13 -11.85 -11.75 14.06
C THR A 13 -12.96 -10.70 14.07
N LYS A 14 -13.58 -10.47 12.91
CA LYS A 14 -14.79 -9.66 12.77
C LYS A 14 -15.83 -10.34 11.92
N ARG A 15 -17.00 -10.53 12.52
CA ARG A 15 -18.20 -11.05 11.84
C ARG A 15 -19.24 -9.90 11.75
N PHE A 16 -19.87 -9.80 10.60
CA PHE A 16 -21.03 -8.97 10.37
C PHE A 16 -22.14 -9.91 9.86
N GLU A 17 -23.16 -10.14 10.68
CA GLU A 17 -24.23 -11.10 10.39
C GLU A 17 -23.62 -12.44 9.88
N ASP A 18 -23.86 -12.81 8.64
CA ASP A 18 -23.39 -14.07 8.05
C ASP A 18 -21.99 -13.95 7.39
N VAL A 19 -21.37 -12.75 7.39
CA VAL A 19 -20.08 -12.52 6.70
C VAL A 19 -18.93 -12.42 7.70
N VAL A 20 -17.93 -13.27 7.54
CA VAL A 20 -16.64 -13.15 8.25
C VAL A 20 -15.72 -12.22 7.46
N ALA A 21 -15.67 -10.95 7.88
CA ALA A 21 -14.88 -9.93 7.19
C ALA A 21 -13.38 -9.97 7.54
N VAL A 22 -13.04 -10.44 8.76
CA VAL A 22 -11.68 -10.68 9.24
C VAL A 22 -11.70 -12.00 10.01
N ASP A 23 -10.79 -12.92 9.71
CA ASP A 23 -10.82 -14.28 10.17
C ASP A 23 -9.48 -14.70 10.79
N HIS A 24 -9.40 -14.69 12.12
CA HIS A 24 -8.28 -15.14 12.95
C HIS A 24 -6.92 -14.54 12.51
N VAL A 25 -6.86 -13.23 12.34
CA VAL A 25 -5.64 -12.55 11.91
C VAL A 25 -4.67 -12.38 13.08
N ASP A 26 -3.44 -12.92 12.91
CA ASP A 26 -2.28 -12.69 13.76
C ASP A 26 -1.30 -11.79 13.02
N LEU A 27 -0.85 -10.69 13.66
CA LEU A 27 0.07 -9.74 13.06
C LEU A 27 0.83 -8.96 14.13
N GLU A 28 2.13 -8.78 13.94
CA GLU A 28 2.95 -7.87 14.72
C GLU A 28 3.67 -6.87 13.81
N ILE A 29 3.55 -5.57 14.15
CA ILE A 29 4.20 -4.48 13.43
C ILE A 29 5.10 -3.72 14.42
N PRO A 30 6.42 -3.67 14.18
CA PRO A 30 7.37 -2.87 14.96
C PRO A 30 7.11 -1.37 14.85
N GLN A 31 7.58 -0.60 15.84
CA GLN A 31 7.55 0.86 15.79
C GLN A 31 8.46 1.40 14.66
N GLY A 32 8.01 2.47 14.00
CA GLY A 32 8.72 3.16 12.93
C GLY A 32 8.69 2.45 11.57
N GLU A 33 7.95 1.32 11.46
CA GLU A 33 7.76 0.59 10.21
C GLU A 33 6.65 1.22 9.36
N ILE A 34 6.81 1.21 8.04
CA ILE A 34 5.71 1.40 7.10
C ILE A 34 5.21 0.02 6.67
N PHE A 35 4.07 -0.38 7.17
CA PHE A 35 3.44 -1.66 6.89
C PHE A 35 2.29 -1.51 5.89
N GLY A 36 2.30 -2.31 4.83
CA GLY A 36 1.24 -2.37 3.81
C GLY A 36 0.32 -3.56 4.01
N LEU A 37 -0.99 -3.32 4.04
CA LEU A 37 -2.00 -4.38 3.96
C LEU A 37 -2.56 -4.39 2.54
N LEU A 38 -2.06 -5.31 1.70
CA LEU A 38 -2.34 -5.41 0.27
C LEU A 38 -3.41 -6.47 0.01
N GLY A 39 -4.43 -6.15 -0.76
CA GLY A 39 -5.44 -7.14 -1.16
C GLY A 39 -6.62 -6.52 -1.90
N PRO A 40 -7.53 -7.34 -2.47
CA PRO A 40 -8.67 -6.88 -3.23
C PRO A 40 -9.70 -6.12 -2.37
N ASN A 41 -10.64 -5.48 -3.04
CA ASN A 41 -11.79 -4.87 -2.39
C ASN A 41 -12.61 -5.96 -1.67
N GLY A 42 -13.02 -5.68 -0.44
CA GLY A 42 -13.73 -6.66 0.40
C GLY A 42 -12.84 -7.66 1.14
N ALA A 43 -11.51 -7.64 0.99
CA ALA A 43 -10.61 -8.57 1.68
C ALA A 43 -10.51 -8.38 3.20
N GLY A 44 -11.11 -7.32 3.77
CA GLY A 44 -11.10 -7.05 5.22
C GLY A 44 -10.15 -5.91 5.65
N LYS A 45 -9.40 -5.28 4.73
CA LYS A 45 -8.40 -4.21 5.01
C LYS A 45 -8.97 -3.07 5.86
N THR A 46 -10.00 -2.38 5.35
CA THR A 46 -10.68 -1.28 6.06
C THR A 46 -11.28 -1.72 7.41
N THR A 47 -11.74 -2.97 7.50
CA THR A 47 -12.29 -3.54 8.74
C THR A 47 -11.21 -3.62 9.82
N ILE A 48 -10.00 -4.09 9.47
CA ILE A 48 -8.85 -4.11 10.39
C ILE A 48 -8.51 -2.69 10.85
N ILE A 49 -8.37 -1.73 9.93
CA ILE A 49 -8.11 -0.32 10.29
C ILE A 49 -9.17 0.23 11.24
N ARG A 50 -10.46 -0.06 11.00
CA ARG A 50 -11.56 0.41 11.86
C ARG A 50 -11.53 -0.21 13.26
N MET A 51 -11.13 -1.49 13.39
CA MET A 51 -10.94 -2.12 14.70
C MET A 51 -9.76 -1.50 15.44
N LEU A 52 -8.60 -1.33 14.79
CA LEU A 52 -7.42 -0.69 15.36
C LEU A 52 -7.69 0.77 15.77
N GLY A 53 -8.50 1.49 15.00
CA GLY A 53 -8.93 2.87 15.32
C GLY A 53 -10.03 2.96 16.39
N GLY A 54 -10.49 1.84 16.95
CA GLY A 54 -11.58 1.82 17.94
C GLY A 54 -12.90 2.35 17.39
N LEU A 55 -13.18 2.17 16.09
CA LEU A 55 -14.44 2.55 15.44
C LEU A 55 -15.44 1.40 15.44
N ILE A 56 -14.97 0.17 15.43
CA ILE A 56 -15.77 -1.05 15.55
C ILE A 56 -15.09 -2.03 16.50
N LEU A 57 -15.87 -2.82 17.22
CA LEU A 57 -15.36 -3.81 18.16
C LEU A 57 -15.01 -5.11 17.42
N PRO A 58 -13.91 -5.80 17.77
CA PRO A 58 -13.68 -7.18 17.38
C PRO A 58 -14.82 -8.10 17.81
N SER A 59 -15.07 -9.16 17.05
CA SER A 59 -15.98 -10.23 17.46
C SER A 59 -15.26 -11.25 18.33
N GLU A 60 -13.98 -11.55 18.01
CA GLU A 60 -13.11 -12.48 18.74
C GLU A 60 -11.66 -11.99 18.63
N GLY A 61 -10.79 -12.51 19.50
CA GLY A 61 -9.37 -12.15 19.55
C GLY A 61 -9.12 -10.79 20.20
N THR A 62 -7.88 -10.31 20.10
CA THR A 62 -7.44 -9.06 20.71
C THR A 62 -6.62 -8.23 19.74
N ALA A 63 -6.65 -6.90 19.93
CA ALA A 63 -5.80 -5.97 19.20
C ALA A 63 -5.23 -4.92 20.16
N SER A 64 -3.96 -4.59 20.01
CA SER A 64 -3.34 -3.50 20.77
C SER A 64 -2.56 -2.55 19.88
N VAL A 65 -2.54 -1.29 20.26
CA VAL A 65 -1.78 -0.21 19.62
C VAL A 65 -0.88 0.42 20.67
N LEU A 66 0.44 0.41 20.44
CA LEU A 66 1.45 0.91 21.39
C LEU A 66 1.30 0.29 22.80
N GLY A 67 0.93 -1.00 22.84
CA GLY A 67 0.69 -1.73 24.08
C GLY A 67 -0.64 -1.47 24.77
N LEU A 68 -1.48 -0.56 24.21
CA LEU A 68 -2.83 -0.26 24.72
C LEU A 68 -3.87 -1.14 24.02
N ASP A 69 -4.80 -1.73 24.76
CA ASP A 69 -5.91 -2.50 24.21
C ASP A 69 -6.91 -1.59 23.48
N VAL A 70 -7.26 -1.91 22.23
CA VAL A 70 -8.13 -1.03 21.41
C VAL A 70 -9.55 -0.93 21.94
N VAL A 71 -10.01 -1.87 22.77
CA VAL A 71 -11.35 -1.89 23.37
C VAL A 71 -11.32 -1.23 24.75
N ALA A 72 -10.44 -1.68 25.64
CA ALA A 72 -10.37 -1.19 27.02
C ALA A 72 -9.81 0.23 27.08
N ASP A 73 -8.80 0.55 26.28
CA ASP A 73 -8.06 1.82 26.31
C ASP A 73 -8.40 2.73 25.12
N THR A 74 -9.59 2.60 24.54
CA THR A 74 -9.98 3.28 23.27
C THR A 74 -9.65 4.78 23.25
N LYS A 75 -9.89 5.52 24.36
CA LYS A 75 -9.60 6.96 24.42
C LYS A 75 -8.09 7.23 24.34
N ALA A 76 -7.29 6.46 25.06
CA ALA A 76 -5.83 6.57 25.05
C ALA A 76 -5.24 6.18 23.68
N VAL A 77 -5.79 5.15 23.04
CA VAL A 77 -5.43 4.78 21.66
C VAL A 77 -5.72 5.94 20.70
N LYS A 78 -6.95 6.48 20.72
CA LYS A 78 -7.36 7.58 19.82
C LYS A 78 -6.53 8.85 19.98
N SER A 79 -5.99 9.13 21.16
CA SER A 79 -5.12 10.30 21.36
C SER A 79 -3.71 10.13 20.77
N ARG A 80 -3.29 8.91 20.43
CA ARG A 80 -1.95 8.58 19.91
C ARG A 80 -1.94 8.15 18.46
N ILE A 81 -3.11 8.02 17.84
CA ILE A 81 -3.23 7.58 16.44
C ILE A 81 -3.82 8.69 15.56
N GLY A 82 -3.36 8.77 14.32
CA GLY A 82 -4.02 9.52 13.25
C GLY A 82 -4.70 8.57 12.27
N VAL A 83 -5.85 8.96 11.75
CA VAL A 83 -6.58 8.15 10.76
C VAL A 83 -6.91 8.98 9.53
N VAL A 84 -6.48 8.50 8.38
CA VAL A 84 -6.80 9.03 7.05
C VAL A 84 -7.74 8.04 6.37
N PRO A 85 -9.07 8.26 6.42
CA PRO A 85 -10.04 7.34 5.85
C PRO A 85 -10.01 7.37 4.31
N GLN A 86 -10.56 6.36 3.66
CA GLN A 86 -10.65 6.26 2.21
C GLN A 86 -11.36 7.47 1.59
N LYS A 87 -12.51 7.88 2.15
CA LYS A 87 -13.24 9.07 1.71
C LYS A 87 -12.71 10.31 2.42
N ASN A 88 -12.62 11.43 1.69
CA ASN A 88 -12.25 12.71 2.30
C ASN A 88 -13.37 13.23 3.20
N VAL A 89 -13.09 13.31 4.50
CA VAL A 89 -14.00 13.83 5.54
C VAL A 89 -13.64 15.28 5.85
N LEU A 90 -13.87 16.16 4.88
CA LEU A 90 -13.62 17.60 5.00
C LEU A 90 -14.96 18.33 5.17
N ASP A 91 -14.98 19.27 6.10
CA ASP A 91 -16.08 20.21 6.23
C ASP A 91 -15.95 21.27 5.14
N ARG A 92 -16.94 21.33 4.21
CA ARG A 92 -16.93 22.22 3.06
C ARG A 92 -17.43 23.63 3.37
N ASP A 93 -18.09 23.82 4.50
CA ASP A 93 -18.61 25.11 4.93
C ASP A 93 -17.55 25.99 5.57
N ILE A 94 -16.34 25.44 5.78
CA ILE A 94 -15.21 26.13 6.38
C ILE A 94 -13.95 25.96 5.54
N ASN A 95 -13.05 26.94 5.60
CA ASN A 95 -11.80 26.94 4.84
C ASN A 95 -10.78 25.92 5.38
N VAL A 96 -9.67 25.72 4.64
CA VAL A 96 -8.57 24.80 4.96
C VAL A 96 -8.08 24.99 6.40
N ARG A 97 -7.75 26.20 6.79
CA ARG A 97 -7.24 26.50 8.15
C ARG A 97 -8.26 26.15 9.24
N ARG A 98 -9.53 26.44 9.03
CA ARG A 98 -10.58 26.16 9.99
C ARG A 98 -10.83 24.66 10.18
N ASN A 99 -10.72 23.86 9.11
CA ASN A 99 -10.75 22.40 9.20
C ASN A 99 -9.67 21.87 10.15
N LEU A 100 -8.43 22.36 10.04
CA LEU A 100 -7.33 21.98 10.92
C LEU A 100 -7.56 22.42 12.36
N ILE A 101 -8.00 23.67 12.58
CA ILE A 101 -8.32 24.19 13.92
C ILE A 101 -9.46 23.41 14.58
N TYR A 102 -10.48 23.05 13.80
CA TYR A 102 -11.59 22.25 14.30
C TYR A 102 -11.11 20.86 14.73
N HIS A 103 -10.30 20.20 13.91
CA HIS A 103 -9.70 18.90 14.24
C HIS A 103 -8.82 18.96 15.49
N ALA A 104 -7.98 19.99 15.62
CA ALA A 104 -7.17 20.22 16.81
C ALA A 104 -8.02 20.34 18.09
N LYS A 105 -9.17 21.03 18.01
CA LYS A 105 -10.11 21.17 19.15
C LYS A 105 -10.77 19.84 19.51
N LEU A 106 -11.10 18.99 18.52
CA LEU A 106 -11.64 17.65 18.77
C LEU A 106 -10.64 16.75 19.52
N HIS A 107 -9.35 16.97 19.31
CA HIS A 107 -8.26 16.30 20.03
C HIS A 107 -7.85 17.03 21.32
N GLU A 108 -8.65 17.98 21.81
CA GLU A 108 -8.41 18.72 23.05
C GLU A 108 -7.02 19.40 23.13
N MET A 109 -6.44 19.78 21.96
CA MET A 109 -5.12 20.41 21.91
C MET A 109 -5.10 21.76 22.64
N PRO A 110 -4.00 22.07 23.37
CA PRO A 110 -3.83 23.37 24.02
C PRO A 110 -3.93 24.52 23.01
N ARG A 111 -4.72 25.57 23.32
CA ARG A 111 -4.96 26.69 22.40
C ARG A 111 -3.67 27.33 21.85
N ALA A 112 -2.64 27.42 22.70
CA ALA A 112 -1.36 28.02 22.33
C ALA A 112 -0.60 27.21 21.26
N SER A 113 -0.77 25.88 21.22
CA SER A 113 -0.08 24.99 20.27
C SER A 113 -0.80 24.87 18.92
N ILE A 114 -2.08 25.26 18.82
CA ILE A 114 -2.88 25.04 17.61
C ILE A 114 -2.31 25.82 16.42
N LYS A 115 -2.06 27.15 16.58
CA LYS A 115 -1.60 27.98 15.46
C LYS A 115 -0.24 27.55 14.92
N PRO A 116 0.81 27.35 15.75
CA PRO A 116 2.08 26.81 15.27
C PRO A 116 1.94 25.48 14.57
N LYS A 117 1.09 24.57 15.08
CA LYS A 117 0.85 23.26 14.49
C LYS A 117 0.15 23.33 13.14
N VAL A 118 -0.84 24.20 12.99
CA VAL A 118 -1.49 24.47 11.71
C VAL A 118 -0.45 24.93 10.66
N ASP A 119 0.42 25.88 11.02
CA ASP A 119 1.45 26.38 10.11
C ASP A 119 2.47 25.26 9.74
N GLU A 120 2.84 24.39 10.70
CA GLU A 120 3.71 23.24 10.48
C GLU A 120 3.07 22.22 9.50
N VAL A 121 1.85 21.77 9.76
CA VAL A 121 1.22 20.72 8.93
C VAL A 121 0.87 21.24 7.54
N LEU A 122 0.51 22.51 7.39
CA LEU A 122 0.29 23.14 6.09
C LEU A 122 1.61 23.24 5.28
N ALA A 123 2.72 23.56 5.93
CA ALA A 123 4.04 23.55 5.29
C ALA A 123 4.44 22.13 4.88
N PHE A 124 4.26 21.15 5.76
CA PHE A 124 4.54 19.75 5.50
C PHE A 124 3.75 19.19 4.32
N THR A 125 2.45 19.54 4.20
CA THR A 125 1.57 19.04 3.14
C THR A 125 1.53 19.95 1.90
N GLU A 126 2.38 21.01 1.84
CA GLU A 126 2.42 21.99 0.73
C GLU A 126 1.06 22.66 0.45
N LEU A 127 0.37 23.01 1.50
CA LEU A 127 -0.92 23.72 1.43
C LEU A 127 -0.85 25.13 2.04
N LYS A 128 0.36 25.63 2.32
CA LYS A 128 0.56 26.95 2.97
C LYS A 128 -0.14 28.09 2.22
N ASP A 129 -0.02 28.09 0.88
CA ASP A 129 -0.60 29.13 0.02
C ASP A 129 -2.13 28.96 -0.17
N LYS A 130 -2.69 27.82 0.28
CA LYS A 130 -4.12 27.49 0.24
C LYS A 130 -4.79 27.56 1.62
N ARG A 131 -4.11 28.05 2.64
CA ARG A 131 -4.58 28.00 4.03
C ARG A 131 -5.93 28.68 4.26
N ASP A 132 -6.23 29.76 3.54
CA ASP A 132 -7.47 30.50 3.65
C ASP A 132 -8.46 30.23 2.48
N ALA A 133 -8.13 29.29 1.57
CA ALA A 133 -8.97 28.86 0.47
C ALA A 133 -10.14 27.99 0.97
N ASP A 134 -11.25 28.02 0.28
CA ASP A 134 -12.37 27.12 0.52
C ASP A 134 -12.02 25.68 0.08
N VAL A 135 -12.59 24.70 0.76
CA VAL A 135 -12.30 23.28 0.48
C VAL A 135 -12.67 22.92 -0.96
N ASP A 136 -13.71 23.53 -1.52
CA ASP A 136 -14.17 23.22 -2.87
C ASP A 136 -13.21 23.73 -3.96
N ASP A 137 -12.39 24.74 -3.67
CA ASP A 137 -11.35 25.23 -4.56
C ASP A 137 -10.10 24.35 -4.62
N LEU A 138 -10.04 23.28 -3.82
CA LEU A 138 -8.92 22.34 -3.79
C LEU A 138 -9.11 21.23 -4.83
N SER A 139 -8.02 20.87 -5.50
CA SER A 139 -7.98 19.63 -6.31
C SER A 139 -8.14 18.39 -5.42
N GLY A 140 -8.46 17.22 -6.02
CA GLY A 140 -8.58 15.96 -5.30
C GLY A 140 -7.31 15.62 -4.49
N GLY A 141 -6.13 15.79 -5.08
CA GLY A 141 -4.85 15.59 -4.40
C GLY A 141 -4.62 16.59 -3.26
N MET A 142 -5.02 17.86 -3.40
CA MET A 142 -4.95 18.84 -2.32
C MET A 142 -5.91 18.48 -1.18
N LYS A 143 -7.14 18.05 -1.50
CA LYS A 143 -8.10 17.56 -0.50
C LYS A 143 -7.52 16.36 0.29
N ARG A 144 -6.89 15.43 -0.41
CA ARG A 144 -6.22 14.28 0.24
C ARG A 144 -5.09 14.72 1.17
N ARG A 145 -4.24 15.63 0.72
CA ARG A 145 -3.16 16.20 1.56
C ARG A 145 -3.70 16.95 2.78
N LEU A 146 -4.83 17.62 2.67
CA LEU A 146 -5.48 18.27 3.81
C LEU A 146 -5.97 17.23 4.85
N VAL A 147 -6.54 16.09 4.41
CA VAL A 147 -6.94 15.01 5.33
C VAL A 147 -5.72 14.43 6.05
N VAL A 148 -4.59 14.26 5.35
CA VAL A 148 -3.32 13.85 5.99
C VAL A 148 -2.86 14.91 7.00
N ALA A 149 -2.92 16.21 6.65
CA ALA A 149 -2.59 17.30 7.58
C ALA A 149 -3.46 17.27 8.84
N MET A 150 -4.76 17.01 8.71
CA MET A 150 -5.67 16.86 9.85
C MET A 150 -5.25 15.70 10.75
N ALA A 151 -4.96 14.53 10.18
CA ALA A 151 -4.54 13.36 10.93
C ALA A 151 -3.21 13.56 11.70
N MET A 152 -2.39 14.53 11.27
CA MET A 152 -1.10 14.89 11.88
C MET A 152 -1.18 16.00 12.94
N MET A 153 -2.36 16.61 13.16
CA MET A 153 -2.50 17.78 14.04
C MET A 153 -2.06 17.54 15.48
N HIS A 154 -2.32 16.37 16.03
CA HIS A 154 -2.09 16.04 17.45
C HIS A 154 -0.84 15.18 17.68
N ASP A 155 0.11 15.18 16.73
CA ASP A 155 1.39 14.44 16.79
C ASP A 155 1.21 12.93 17.04
N PRO A 156 0.51 12.22 16.18
CA PRO A 156 0.27 10.79 16.36
C PRO A 156 1.57 9.99 16.27
N GLU A 157 1.67 8.92 17.08
CA GLU A 157 2.77 7.95 17.01
C GLU A 157 2.51 6.84 15.98
N VAL A 158 1.22 6.61 15.66
CA VAL A 158 0.77 5.66 14.64
C VAL A 158 -0.18 6.34 13.68
N LEU A 159 0.01 6.13 12.38
CA LEU A 159 -0.85 6.69 11.34
C LEU A 159 -1.48 5.56 10.52
N PHE A 160 -2.80 5.51 10.51
CA PHE A 160 -3.57 4.60 9.66
C PHE A 160 -4.01 5.32 8.38
N LEU A 161 -3.65 4.76 7.22
CA LEU A 161 -3.99 5.30 5.91
C LEU A 161 -4.84 4.27 5.16
N ASP A 162 -6.14 4.54 5.04
CA ASP A 162 -7.04 3.65 4.31
C ASP A 162 -7.12 4.09 2.84
N GLU A 163 -6.47 3.31 1.97
CA GLU A 163 -6.36 3.55 0.52
C GLU A 163 -5.98 5.01 0.18
N PRO A 164 -4.78 5.48 0.60
CA PRO A 164 -4.44 6.89 0.63
C PRO A 164 -4.41 7.56 -0.75
N THR A 165 -4.24 6.81 -1.83
CA THR A 165 -4.06 7.36 -3.19
C THR A 165 -5.14 6.96 -4.19
N THR A 166 -6.19 6.27 -3.73
CA THR A 166 -7.30 5.86 -4.60
C THR A 166 -7.98 7.08 -5.23
N GLY A 167 -8.18 7.01 -6.55
CA GLY A 167 -8.82 8.08 -7.33
C GLY A 167 -7.95 9.31 -7.59
N LEU A 168 -6.66 9.27 -7.26
CA LEU A 168 -5.71 10.34 -7.59
C LEU A 168 -5.04 10.08 -8.94
N ASP A 169 -4.75 11.17 -9.64
CA ASP A 169 -3.90 11.14 -10.82
C ASP A 169 -2.45 10.73 -10.46
N PRO A 170 -1.64 10.25 -11.42
CA PRO A 170 -0.29 9.74 -11.14
C PRO A 170 0.65 10.75 -10.46
N GLN A 171 0.53 12.06 -10.78
CA GLN A 171 1.36 13.10 -10.19
C GLN A 171 0.97 13.33 -8.72
N SER A 172 -0.32 13.47 -8.44
CA SER A 172 -0.87 13.61 -7.09
C SER A 172 -0.53 12.40 -6.21
N ARG A 173 -0.58 11.17 -6.78
CA ARG A 173 -0.21 9.93 -6.11
C ARG A 173 1.25 9.96 -5.65
N ARG A 174 2.19 10.33 -6.55
CA ARG A 174 3.63 10.45 -6.21
C ARG A 174 3.88 11.45 -5.09
N MET A 175 3.20 12.60 -5.12
CA MET A 175 3.33 13.61 -4.06
C MET A 175 2.87 13.07 -2.70
N VAL A 176 1.76 12.31 -2.65
CA VAL A 176 1.29 11.66 -1.41
C VAL A 176 2.31 10.62 -0.94
N TRP A 177 2.87 9.81 -1.82
CA TRP A 177 3.90 8.83 -1.49
C TRP A 177 5.15 9.46 -0.87
N GLU A 178 5.64 10.56 -1.45
CA GLU A 178 6.79 11.30 -0.91
C GLU A 178 6.53 11.79 0.51
N ARG A 179 5.29 12.27 0.79
CA ARG A 179 4.91 12.70 2.14
C ARG A 179 4.85 11.53 3.12
N ILE A 180 4.25 10.43 2.72
CA ILE A 180 4.21 9.20 3.54
C ILE A 180 5.64 8.75 3.89
N ARG A 181 6.53 8.67 2.90
CA ARG A 181 7.95 8.31 3.15
C ARG A 181 8.65 9.26 4.12
N SER A 182 8.40 10.56 4.00
CA SER A 182 9.03 11.57 4.86
C SER A 182 8.60 11.45 6.33
N LEU A 183 7.43 10.88 6.61
CA LEU A 183 6.95 10.62 7.98
C LEU A 183 7.77 9.53 8.70
N ARG A 184 8.34 8.57 7.95
CA ARG A 184 9.26 7.58 8.52
C ARG A 184 10.43 8.22 9.27
N GLY A 185 11.01 9.28 8.71
CA GLY A 185 12.10 10.04 9.35
C GLY A 185 11.71 10.71 10.67
N ARG A 186 10.40 10.79 10.97
CA ARG A 186 9.87 11.32 12.23
C ARG A 186 9.59 10.23 13.29
N GLY A 187 9.89 8.96 13.00
CA GLY A 187 9.65 7.83 13.89
C GLY A 187 8.19 7.38 13.99
N ILE A 188 7.31 7.85 13.10
CA ILE A 188 5.89 7.49 13.08
C ILE A 188 5.75 6.10 12.46
N THR A 189 4.99 5.22 13.11
CA THR A 189 4.60 3.93 12.53
C THR A 189 3.42 4.15 11.59
N ILE A 190 3.48 3.58 10.39
CA ILE A 190 2.44 3.78 9.37
C ILE A 190 1.87 2.43 8.96
N ILE A 191 0.55 2.31 9.01
CA ILE A 191 -0.17 1.17 8.45
C ILE A 191 -1.02 1.71 7.31
N LEU A 192 -0.73 1.27 6.09
CA LEU A 192 -1.54 1.63 4.94
C LEU A 192 -2.26 0.42 4.36
N THR A 193 -3.49 0.63 3.91
CA THR A 193 -4.20 -0.36 3.10
C THR A 193 -4.14 0.05 1.65
N THR A 194 -4.02 -0.90 0.75
CA THR A 194 -4.00 -0.63 -0.68
C THR A 194 -4.42 -1.86 -1.48
N HIS A 195 -4.88 -1.64 -2.68
CA HIS A 195 -5.01 -2.66 -3.72
C HIS A 195 -4.01 -2.40 -4.88
N TYR A 196 -3.21 -1.33 -4.79
CA TYR A 196 -2.16 -1.01 -5.76
C TYR A 196 -0.84 -1.66 -5.34
N MET A 197 -0.33 -2.58 -6.18
CA MET A 197 0.93 -3.29 -5.93
C MET A 197 2.14 -2.37 -5.94
N ASP A 198 2.15 -1.41 -6.85
CA ASP A 198 3.19 -0.39 -6.96
C ASP A 198 3.30 0.47 -5.70
N GLU A 199 2.17 0.82 -5.07
CA GLU A 199 2.15 1.54 -3.80
C GLU A 199 2.77 0.72 -2.68
N ALA A 200 2.38 -0.55 -2.56
CA ALA A 200 2.93 -1.45 -1.54
C ALA A 200 4.45 -1.68 -1.75
N ASP A 201 4.87 -1.92 -2.99
CA ASP A 201 6.28 -2.15 -3.35
C ASP A 201 7.16 -0.92 -3.10
N MET A 202 6.61 0.27 -3.39
CA MET A 202 7.35 1.53 -3.29
C MET A 202 7.42 2.10 -1.88
N LEU A 203 6.43 1.88 -1.03
CA LEU A 203 6.31 2.55 0.27
C LEU A 203 6.65 1.66 1.45
N CYS A 204 6.28 0.36 1.39
CA CYS A 204 6.24 -0.48 2.58
C CYS A 204 7.55 -1.18 2.85
N ASP A 205 7.95 -1.23 4.11
CA ASP A 205 9.06 -2.07 4.58
C ASP A 205 8.66 -3.55 4.54
N ARG A 206 7.42 -3.84 4.99
CA ARG A 206 6.81 -5.16 4.91
C ARG A 206 5.38 -5.05 4.39
N VAL A 207 4.93 -6.12 3.74
CA VAL A 207 3.59 -6.23 3.16
C VAL A 207 2.93 -7.50 3.69
N GLY A 208 1.72 -7.35 4.23
CA GLY A 208 0.80 -8.45 4.48
C GLY A 208 -0.21 -8.55 3.32
N ILE A 209 -0.17 -9.64 2.57
CA ILE A 209 -1.17 -9.92 1.54
C ILE A 209 -2.39 -10.52 2.22
N ILE A 210 -3.54 -9.86 2.08
CA ILE A 210 -4.80 -10.30 2.68
C ILE A 210 -5.80 -10.70 1.59
N ASP A 211 -6.43 -11.84 1.76
CA ASP A 211 -7.55 -12.29 0.94
C ASP A 211 -8.59 -13.00 1.82
N GLN A 212 -9.89 -12.75 1.55
CA GLN A 212 -11.01 -13.35 2.28
C GLN A 212 -10.86 -13.27 3.82
N GLY A 213 -10.42 -12.12 4.32
CA GLY A 213 -10.27 -11.87 5.76
C GLY A 213 -9.02 -12.46 6.40
N ARG A 214 -8.14 -13.15 5.67
CA ARG A 214 -6.95 -13.82 6.19
C ARG A 214 -5.67 -13.26 5.59
N ILE A 215 -4.60 -13.15 6.38
CA ILE A 215 -3.26 -12.87 5.85
C ILE A 215 -2.72 -14.15 5.24
N ILE A 216 -2.54 -14.16 3.91
CA ILE A 216 -2.06 -15.33 3.15
C ILE A 216 -0.55 -15.29 2.88
N ALA A 217 0.07 -14.12 2.98
CA ALA A 217 1.53 -13.98 2.93
C ALA A 217 1.96 -12.74 3.71
N LEU A 218 3.18 -12.79 4.28
CA LEU A 218 3.79 -11.71 5.04
C LEU A 218 5.30 -11.70 4.77
N GLY A 219 5.88 -10.53 4.53
CA GLY A 219 7.31 -10.32 4.32
C GLY A 219 7.62 -9.00 3.65
N THR A 220 8.88 -8.71 3.38
CA THR A 220 9.28 -7.60 2.50
C THR A 220 8.81 -7.88 1.07
N ALA A 221 8.63 -6.85 0.25
CA ALA A 221 8.27 -7.04 -1.16
C ALA A 221 9.29 -7.94 -1.89
N ALA A 222 10.59 -7.78 -1.59
CA ALA A 222 11.66 -8.62 -2.16
C ALA A 222 11.54 -10.09 -1.73
N GLU A 223 11.27 -10.37 -0.45
CA GLU A 223 11.06 -11.73 0.06
C GLU A 223 9.83 -12.39 -0.58
N LEU A 224 8.72 -11.64 -0.68
CA LEU A 224 7.49 -12.14 -1.29
C LEU A 224 7.71 -12.48 -2.77
N LYS A 225 8.31 -11.58 -3.53
CA LYS A 225 8.68 -11.81 -4.94
C LYS A 225 9.64 -12.98 -5.11
N SER A 226 10.60 -13.16 -4.19
CA SER A 226 11.55 -14.27 -4.25
C SER A 226 10.92 -15.65 -4.07
N ARG A 227 9.72 -15.75 -3.44
CA ARG A 227 8.98 -17.01 -3.28
C ARG A 227 8.49 -17.59 -4.61
N LEU A 228 8.31 -16.76 -5.65
CA LEU A 228 8.03 -17.20 -7.01
C LEU A 228 9.24 -17.85 -7.70
N GLY A 229 10.38 -17.92 -7.00
CA GLY A 229 11.65 -18.37 -7.56
C GLY A 229 12.40 -17.24 -8.27
N ARG A 230 13.57 -17.56 -8.83
CA ARG A 230 14.35 -16.63 -9.66
C ARG A 230 13.79 -16.56 -11.08
N GLU A 231 12.50 -16.73 -11.21
CA GLU A 231 11.85 -16.74 -12.53
C GLU A 231 11.66 -15.29 -12.98
N ALA A 232 12.13 -15.00 -14.16
CA ALA A 232 11.92 -13.73 -14.83
C ALA A 232 11.11 -13.98 -16.11
N ILE A 233 10.35 -12.99 -16.53
CA ILE A 233 9.71 -13.00 -17.85
C ILE A 233 10.58 -12.15 -18.76
N VAL A 234 11.05 -12.77 -19.85
CA VAL A 234 11.75 -12.09 -20.94
C VAL A 234 10.74 -11.88 -22.06
N VAL A 235 10.47 -10.64 -22.42
CA VAL A 235 9.58 -10.30 -23.53
C VAL A 235 10.44 -9.78 -24.68
N ALA A 236 10.33 -10.42 -25.84
CA ALA A 236 11.00 -9.99 -27.06
C ALA A 236 9.97 -9.59 -28.11
N LEU A 237 10.17 -8.44 -28.76
CA LEU A 237 9.43 -8.04 -29.95
C LEU A 237 10.17 -8.58 -31.18
N ILE A 238 9.48 -9.39 -31.99
CA ILE A 238 10.04 -10.10 -33.15
C ILE A 238 9.45 -9.51 -34.42
N LYS A 239 10.34 -9.05 -35.32
CA LYS A 239 9.97 -8.56 -36.66
C LYS A 239 9.91 -9.71 -37.67
N ASP A 240 9.49 -9.34 -38.89
CA ASP A 240 9.56 -10.15 -40.08
C ASP A 240 8.79 -11.48 -40.02
N GLY A 241 7.77 -11.59 -39.18
CA GLY A 241 6.93 -12.79 -39.10
C GLY A 241 7.62 -14.03 -38.54
N ARG A 242 8.84 -13.91 -37.99
CA ARG A 242 9.65 -15.04 -37.46
C ARG A 242 9.27 -15.42 -36.02
N ARG A 243 8.18 -14.85 -35.46
CA ARG A 243 7.74 -15.14 -34.09
C ARG A 243 7.61 -16.64 -33.82
N ASP A 244 6.95 -17.38 -34.70
CA ASP A 244 6.65 -18.80 -34.45
C ASP A 244 7.91 -19.67 -34.49
N GLU A 245 8.89 -19.29 -35.33
CA GLU A 245 10.22 -19.92 -35.35
C GLU A 245 10.97 -19.68 -34.02
N VAL A 246 11.02 -18.43 -33.57
CA VAL A 246 11.63 -18.04 -32.28
C VAL A 246 10.94 -18.75 -31.12
N LEU A 247 9.61 -18.76 -31.11
CA LEU A 247 8.83 -19.40 -30.06
C LEU A 247 9.09 -20.93 -29.99
N ALA A 248 9.16 -21.59 -31.13
CA ALA A 248 9.47 -23.02 -31.20
C ALA A 248 10.88 -23.35 -30.68
N ASP A 249 11.89 -22.55 -31.10
CA ASP A 249 13.26 -22.75 -30.64
C ASP A 249 13.43 -22.49 -29.15
N VAL A 250 12.79 -21.41 -28.61
CA VAL A 250 12.81 -21.09 -27.17
C VAL A 250 12.16 -22.21 -26.37
N ARG A 251 10.98 -22.72 -26.81
CA ARG A 251 10.30 -23.81 -26.12
C ARG A 251 11.10 -25.11 -26.03
N ALA A 252 11.97 -25.34 -27.00
CA ALA A 252 12.86 -26.51 -27.02
C ALA A 252 14.05 -26.42 -26.05
N ARG A 253 14.23 -25.29 -25.38
CA ARG A 253 15.39 -25.05 -24.50
C ARG A 253 15.12 -25.35 -23.05
N PRO A 254 16.08 -25.93 -22.31
CA PRO A 254 15.92 -26.29 -20.90
C PRO A 254 15.77 -25.08 -19.96
N PHE A 255 16.16 -23.88 -20.39
CA PHE A 255 15.99 -22.66 -19.63
C PHE A 255 14.58 -22.07 -19.71
N ALA A 256 13.79 -22.43 -20.70
CA ALA A 256 12.41 -21.95 -20.85
C ALA A 256 11.46 -22.85 -20.01
N LEU A 257 10.87 -22.28 -18.98
CA LEU A 257 9.84 -22.95 -18.19
C LEU A 257 8.50 -22.91 -18.92
N GLU A 258 8.23 -21.78 -19.56
CA GLU A 258 7.01 -21.52 -20.32
C GLU A 258 7.30 -20.44 -21.37
N ALA A 259 6.69 -20.55 -22.55
CA ALA A 259 6.82 -19.53 -23.57
C ALA A 259 5.51 -19.38 -24.36
N HIS A 260 5.10 -18.13 -24.55
CA HIS A 260 3.87 -17.73 -25.24
C HIS A 260 4.19 -16.70 -26.33
N GLY A 261 3.41 -16.73 -27.41
CA GLY A 261 3.49 -15.76 -28.49
C GLY A 261 2.14 -15.07 -28.67
N GLU A 262 2.15 -13.72 -28.68
CA GLU A 262 0.98 -12.90 -28.94
C GLU A 262 1.35 -11.72 -29.86
N GLY A 263 0.65 -11.58 -30.99
CA GLY A 263 1.05 -10.62 -32.02
C GLY A 263 2.50 -10.86 -32.45
N ASP A 264 3.34 -9.85 -32.40
CA ASP A 264 4.78 -9.93 -32.68
C ASP A 264 5.64 -10.16 -31.41
N ARG A 265 5.02 -10.42 -30.26
CA ARG A 265 5.71 -10.63 -29.00
C ARG A 265 5.92 -12.10 -28.69
N VAL A 266 7.09 -12.41 -28.12
CA VAL A 266 7.42 -13.70 -27.50
C VAL A 266 7.73 -13.43 -26.03
N SER A 267 6.94 -14.02 -25.13
CA SER A 267 7.13 -13.95 -23.69
C SER A 267 7.66 -15.28 -23.16
N VAL A 268 8.77 -15.25 -22.44
CA VAL A 268 9.47 -16.45 -21.95
C VAL A 268 9.61 -16.37 -20.45
N ARG A 269 8.99 -17.28 -19.71
CA ARG A 269 9.24 -17.47 -18.28
C ARG A 269 10.48 -18.34 -18.10
N THR A 270 11.50 -17.85 -17.40
CA THR A 270 12.80 -18.47 -17.29
C THR A 270 13.45 -18.23 -15.93
N ARG A 271 14.31 -19.16 -15.51
CA ARG A 271 15.25 -18.96 -14.38
C ARG A 271 16.61 -18.41 -14.83
N ASP A 272 16.87 -18.40 -16.12
CA ASP A 272 18.09 -17.91 -16.71
C ASP A 272 17.81 -16.91 -17.84
N LYS A 273 17.55 -15.66 -17.42
CA LYS A 273 17.29 -14.55 -18.35
C LYS A 273 18.48 -14.26 -19.28
N LYS A 274 19.71 -14.60 -18.85
CA LYS A 274 20.89 -14.39 -19.68
C LYS A 274 20.92 -15.38 -20.85
N ALA A 275 20.62 -16.66 -20.61
CA ALA A 275 20.56 -17.67 -21.65
C ALA A 275 19.48 -17.37 -22.71
N VAL A 276 18.31 -16.84 -22.27
CA VAL A 276 17.26 -16.37 -23.19
C VAL A 276 17.77 -15.20 -24.03
N ALA A 277 18.34 -14.18 -23.40
CA ALA A 277 18.87 -13.01 -24.12
C ALA A 277 20.00 -13.39 -25.10
N GLU A 278 20.89 -14.27 -24.67
CA GLU A 278 21.99 -14.76 -25.54
C GLU A 278 21.44 -15.48 -26.76
N LEU A 279 20.48 -16.39 -26.61
CA LEU A 279 19.82 -17.05 -27.72
C LEU A 279 19.20 -16.05 -28.70
N LEU A 280 18.41 -15.10 -28.18
CA LEU A 280 17.73 -14.10 -28.99
C LEU A 280 18.70 -13.18 -29.73
N LEU A 281 19.76 -12.70 -29.07
CA LEU A 281 20.73 -11.76 -29.63
C LEU A 281 21.74 -12.41 -30.56
N THR A 282 22.06 -13.70 -30.35
CA THR A 282 23.03 -14.39 -31.22
C THR A 282 22.37 -15.02 -32.44
N ARG A 283 21.26 -15.71 -32.25
CA ARG A 283 20.61 -16.46 -33.33
C ARG A 283 19.55 -15.67 -34.10
N TYR A 284 18.92 -14.72 -33.43
CA TYR A 284 17.78 -13.94 -33.96
C TYR A 284 18.02 -12.42 -33.97
N SER A 285 19.30 -11.99 -33.94
CA SER A 285 19.67 -10.56 -33.87
C SER A 285 19.01 -9.67 -34.93
N GLY A 286 18.81 -10.22 -36.16
CA GLY A 286 18.14 -9.50 -37.25
C GLY A 286 16.62 -9.43 -37.14
N ALA A 287 16.01 -10.31 -36.33
CA ALA A 287 14.55 -10.37 -36.14
C ALA A 287 14.10 -9.77 -34.83
N VAL A 288 14.97 -9.65 -33.82
CA VAL A 288 14.65 -9.05 -32.50
C VAL A 288 14.74 -7.54 -32.58
N GLU A 289 13.65 -6.86 -32.23
CA GLU A 289 13.61 -5.40 -32.13
C GLU A 289 13.94 -4.91 -30.73
N THR A 290 13.27 -5.51 -29.72
CA THR A 290 13.49 -5.17 -28.30
C THR A 290 13.51 -6.43 -27.45
N ILE A 291 14.25 -6.37 -26.34
CA ILE A 291 14.20 -7.38 -25.27
C ILE A 291 13.95 -6.63 -23.96
N GLU A 292 12.87 -6.98 -23.29
CA GLU A 292 12.52 -6.45 -21.98
C GLU A 292 12.60 -7.56 -20.93
N PHE A 293 13.15 -7.23 -19.77
CA PHE A 293 13.23 -8.14 -18.63
C PHE A 293 12.23 -7.69 -17.57
N HIS A 294 11.20 -8.50 -17.33
CA HIS A 294 10.25 -8.27 -16.27
C HIS A 294 10.62 -9.15 -15.07
N GLU A 295 10.94 -8.50 -13.96
CA GLU A 295 11.10 -9.20 -12.68
C GLU A 295 9.71 -9.45 -12.07
N PRO A 296 9.55 -10.53 -11.27
CA PRO A 296 8.27 -10.81 -10.61
C PRO A 296 7.78 -9.60 -9.82
N THR A 297 6.50 -9.33 -9.93
CA THR A 297 5.79 -8.26 -9.23
C THR A 297 5.04 -8.80 -8.03
N LEU A 298 4.53 -7.93 -7.15
CA LEU A 298 3.60 -8.35 -6.10
C LEU A 298 2.28 -8.88 -6.67
N GLU A 299 1.92 -8.49 -7.90
CA GLU A 299 0.76 -9.01 -8.63
C GLU A 299 0.96 -10.49 -8.96
N ASP A 300 2.12 -10.85 -9.50
CA ASP A 300 2.45 -12.25 -9.77
C ASP A 300 2.42 -13.11 -8.49
N VAL A 301 2.88 -12.52 -7.35
CA VAL A 301 2.77 -13.19 -6.03
C VAL A 301 1.32 -13.41 -5.67
N PHE A 302 0.47 -12.40 -5.80
CA PHE A 302 -0.95 -12.50 -5.45
C PHE A 302 -1.66 -13.55 -6.32
N ILE A 303 -1.44 -13.52 -7.64
CA ILE A 303 -2.00 -14.50 -8.59
C ILE A 303 -1.54 -15.91 -8.23
N SER A 304 -0.25 -16.10 -7.93
CA SER A 304 0.29 -17.41 -7.53
C SER A 304 -0.35 -17.98 -6.26
N LEU A 305 -0.69 -17.11 -5.30
CA LEU A 305 -1.27 -17.50 -4.02
C LEU A 305 -2.79 -17.76 -4.10
N THR A 306 -3.50 -17.03 -4.96
CA THR A 306 -4.97 -17.03 -5.00
C THR A 306 -5.55 -17.67 -6.25
N GLY A 307 -4.75 -17.86 -7.30
CA GLY A 307 -5.20 -18.35 -8.62
C GLY A 307 -6.04 -17.33 -9.40
N ARG A 308 -6.09 -16.06 -8.97
CA ARG A 308 -6.91 -15.01 -9.61
C ARG A 308 -6.20 -13.65 -9.55
N GLU A 309 -6.49 -12.81 -10.53
CA GLU A 309 -6.02 -11.42 -10.57
C GLU A 309 -6.74 -10.56 -9.50
N LEU A 310 -6.07 -9.51 -9.04
CA LEU A 310 -6.72 -8.44 -8.30
C LEU A 310 -7.67 -7.70 -9.26
N ARG A 311 -8.95 -7.99 -9.19
CA ARG A 311 -9.96 -7.21 -9.91
C ARG A 311 -10.21 -5.90 -9.17
N GLU A 312 -10.20 -4.80 -9.94
CA GLU A 312 -10.59 -3.47 -9.47
C GLU A 312 -12.01 -3.40 -8.91
#